data_82533541dd1a09b01b9a0b88b9b813f4
#
_entry.id   82533541dd1a09b01b9a0b88b9b813f4
#
_cell.length_a   1.000
_cell.length_b   1.000
_cell.length_c   1.000
_cell.angle_alpha   90.00
_cell.angle_beta   90.00
_cell.angle_gamma   90.00
#
_symmetry.space_group_name_H-M   'P 1'
#
loop_
_entity.id
_entity.type
_entity.pdbx_description
1 polymer ?
#
loop_
_entity_poly.entity_id
_entity_poly.type
_entity_poly.pdbx_seq_one_letter_code
_entity_poly.pdbx_strand_id
1 'polypeptide(L)'
;MLNSIPIFYLSFLKMPVNVWRRIVRIQREFLWGGVGGGKKISWVKWESVCNQKRKGGLGVKDIRVMNVSLLAKWRWRLLDGEKALWKDVIEVKYGPCVGASLEGGNTVWPRHASSWWKELNKLGDFGGVGWFNSEVFWMVGDGMNTSFWNVRWRGERCFRLTYPRLFSISNQKEAKVGEVGMVTELGREWRFIWRRHLFVWEEELLLSLMEDLASMSWSNQDDSWSWRLEESRVFSVKSAYEKLEGLVVTDDLWGEEEKRVFENLWENPAPSKVVAFVWKVFLNRIPTKRNLALRSVLPPDESIACVMCNTVEESFIHLFLHCDLACLVWSKLMWWLDCYFITPPNLFVQWDCWSGGETNKNVLKGLRLIWLSTIWLLWKGRNDKIFNGVNHEVDGLVEEIKVLSWRWMLHRMSILVCLFYEWC
;
A
#
# COMPACT_ATOMS: atom_id res chain seq x y z
N MET A 1 -11.86 -0.48 -13.48
CA MET A 1 -13.08 0.23 -13.94
C MET A 1 -13.82 0.91 -12.79
N LEU A 2 -14.37 0.24 -11.77
CA LEU A 2 -15.17 0.90 -10.73
C LEU A 2 -14.43 1.99 -9.94
N ASN A 3 -13.10 1.93 -9.83
CA ASN A 3 -12.29 2.96 -9.17
C ASN A 3 -11.97 4.16 -10.07
N SER A 4 -12.07 4.02 -11.39
CA SER A 4 -11.70 5.08 -12.32
C SER A 4 -12.86 6.06 -12.61
N ILE A 5 -14.12 5.60 -12.52
CA ILE A 5 -15.30 6.44 -12.78
C ILE A 5 -15.38 7.65 -11.83
N PRO A 6 -15.19 7.52 -10.51
CA PRO A 6 -15.32 8.66 -9.60
C PRO A 6 -14.07 9.53 -9.48
N ILE A 7 -12.93 9.19 -10.13
CA ILE A 7 -11.64 9.89 -9.95
C ILE A 7 -11.76 11.39 -10.19
N PHE A 8 -12.51 11.81 -11.19
CA PHE A 8 -12.73 13.22 -11.49
C PHE A 8 -13.31 13.95 -10.26
N TYR A 9 -14.42 13.46 -9.72
CA TYR A 9 -15.05 14.09 -8.53
C TYR A 9 -14.17 13.97 -7.29
N LEU A 10 -13.46 12.85 -7.12
CA LEU A 10 -12.55 12.63 -6.02
C LEU A 10 -11.34 13.55 -6.02
N SER A 11 -10.97 14.09 -7.18
CA SER A 11 -9.85 15.03 -7.31
C SER A 11 -10.19 16.45 -6.87
N PHE A 12 -11.47 16.79 -6.74
CA PHE A 12 -11.90 18.15 -6.38
C PHE A 12 -12.69 18.22 -5.08
N LEU A 13 -13.45 17.17 -4.74
CA LEU A 13 -14.36 17.19 -3.61
C LEU A 13 -13.98 16.12 -2.59
N LYS A 14 -14.01 16.51 -1.32
CA LYS A 14 -13.95 15.53 -0.23
C LYS A 14 -15.23 14.71 -0.23
N MET A 15 -15.06 13.41 -0.31
CA MET A 15 -16.17 12.48 -0.42
C MET A 15 -16.91 12.34 0.91
N PRO A 16 -18.23 12.59 0.94
CA PRO A 16 -19.04 12.36 2.13
C PRO A 16 -19.06 10.88 2.56
N VAL A 17 -19.12 10.64 3.87
CA VAL A 17 -19.09 9.28 4.45
C VAL A 17 -20.16 8.37 3.85
N ASN A 18 -21.37 8.89 3.63
CA ASN A 18 -22.47 8.10 3.06
C ASN A 18 -22.21 7.69 1.60
N VAL A 19 -21.54 8.54 0.83
CA VAL A 19 -21.22 8.26 -0.58
C VAL A 19 -20.17 7.16 -0.67
N TRP A 20 -19.07 7.26 0.08
CA TRP A 20 -18.05 6.22 0.04
C TRP A 20 -18.59 4.87 0.53
N ARG A 21 -19.44 4.83 1.56
CA ARG A 21 -20.09 3.60 2.03
C ARG A 21 -20.93 2.94 0.93
N ARG A 22 -21.65 3.73 0.15
CA ARG A 22 -22.43 3.23 -1.00
C ARG A 22 -21.53 2.67 -2.10
N ILE A 23 -20.43 3.38 -2.44
CA ILE A 23 -19.49 2.92 -3.45
C ILE A 23 -18.80 1.64 -3.02
N VAL A 24 -18.30 1.57 -1.79
CA VAL A 24 -17.70 0.35 -1.23
C VAL A 24 -18.71 -0.81 -1.22
N ARG A 25 -19.99 -0.53 -0.91
CA ARG A 25 -21.04 -1.56 -1.00
C ARG A 25 -21.19 -2.10 -2.42
N ILE A 26 -21.24 -1.24 -3.42
CA ILE A 26 -21.32 -1.64 -4.84
C ILE A 26 -20.08 -2.45 -5.24
N GLN A 27 -18.89 -2.03 -4.84
CA GLN A 27 -17.64 -2.76 -5.11
C GLN A 27 -17.64 -4.14 -4.47
N ARG A 28 -18.13 -4.26 -3.23
CA ARG A 28 -18.27 -5.55 -2.53
C ARG A 28 -19.30 -6.46 -3.21
N GLU A 29 -20.46 -5.93 -3.57
CA GLU A 29 -21.50 -6.66 -4.29
C GLU A 29 -20.98 -7.17 -5.63
N PHE A 30 -20.24 -6.35 -6.36
CA PHE A 30 -19.60 -6.78 -7.61
C PHE A 30 -18.55 -7.88 -7.39
N LEU A 31 -17.65 -7.71 -6.42
CA LEU A 31 -16.58 -8.67 -6.14
C LEU A 31 -17.13 -10.04 -5.71
N TRP A 32 -18.17 -10.05 -4.90
CA TRP A 32 -18.76 -11.28 -4.37
C TRP A 32 -19.92 -11.82 -5.20
N GLY A 33 -20.21 -11.19 -6.36
CA GLY A 33 -21.20 -11.66 -7.32
C GLY A 33 -22.65 -11.47 -6.87
N GLY A 34 -22.92 -10.42 -6.07
CA GLY A 34 -24.26 -10.06 -5.59
C GLY A 34 -25.17 -9.33 -6.58
N VAL A 35 -24.77 -9.19 -7.83
CA VAL A 35 -25.49 -8.41 -8.87
C VAL A 35 -26.88 -9.01 -9.27
N GLY A 36 -27.26 -10.15 -8.72
CA GLY A 36 -28.56 -10.80 -9.00
C GLY A 36 -29.55 -10.81 -7.82
N GLY A 37 -29.38 -9.95 -6.80
CA GLY A 37 -30.36 -9.79 -5.70
C GLY A 37 -30.24 -10.81 -4.55
N GLY A 38 -29.35 -11.81 -4.62
CA GLY A 38 -29.08 -12.74 -3.53
C GLY A 38 -28.01 -12.19 -2.57
N LYS A 39 -28.26 -12.26 -1.25
CA LYS A 39 -27.24 -11.97 -0.23
C LYS A 39 -26.13 -13.03 -0.30
N LYS A 40 -25.00 -12.71 -0.95
CA LYS A 40 -23.82 -13.56 -0.94
C LYS A 40 -22.90 -13.23 0.23
N ILE A 41 -22.21 -14.24 0.75
CA ILE A 41 -21.31 -14.10 1.90
C ILE A 41 -20.06 -13.34 1.46
N SER A 42 -19.76 -12.24 2.16
CA SER A 42 -18.45 -11.57 2.05
C SER A 42 -17.42 -12.39 2.82
N TRP A 43 -16.61 -13.17 2.12
CA TRP A 43 -15.61 -14.04 2.74
C TRP A 43 -14.43 -13.29 3.35
N VAL A 44 -14.00 -12.22 2.73
CA VAL A 44 -12.86 -11.41 3.17
C VAL A 44 -13.34 -10.01 3.54
N LYS A 45 -12.81 -9.44 4.62
CA LYS A 45 -13.07 -8.05 5.02
C LYS A 45 -12.59 -7.11 3.91
N TRP A 46 -13.31 -5.99 3.71
CA TRP A 46 -12.99 -5.05 2.63
C TRP A 46 -11.62 -4.40 2.79
N GLU A 47 -11.24 -4.11 4.01
CA GLU A 47 -9.93 -3.59 4.38
C GLU A 47 -8.82 -4.54 3.91
N SER A 48 -8.97 -5.84 4.16
CA SER A 48 -8.02 -6.86 3.68
C SER A 48 -8.01 -6.99 2.15
N VAL A 49 -9.15 -6.79 1.48
CA VAL A 49 -9.22 -6.75 0.01
C VAL A 49 -8.44 -5.55 -0.54
N CYS A 50 -8.47 -4.41 0.16
CA CYS A 50 -7.77 -3.21 -0.26
C CYS A 50 -6.26 -3.29 -0.03
N ASN A 51 -5.77 -4.15 0.85
CA ASN A 51 -4.34 -4.29 1.09
C ASN A 51 -3.57 -4.59 -0.20
N GLN A 52 -2.31 -4.22 -0.21
CA GLN A 52 -1.39 -4.56 -1.30
C GLN A 52 -1.33 -6.08 -1.51
N LYS A 53 -1.14 -6.51 -2.75
CA LYS A 53 -1.04 -7.93 -3.11
C LYS A 53 0.01 -8.68 -2.27
N ARG A 54 1.17 -8.09 -2.06
CA ARG A 54 2.23 -8.60 -1.20
C ARG A 54 1.77 -8.81 0.24
N LYS A 55 0.89 -7.94 0.75
CA LYS A 55 0.34 -8.00 2.11
C LYS A 55 -0.95 -8.84 2.21
N GLY A 56 -1.15 -9.77 1.29
CA GLY A 56 -2.30 -10.67 1.28
C GLY A 56 -3.61 -10.03 0.81
N GLY A 57 -3.57 -8.88 0.13
CA GLY A 57 -4.73 -8.22 -0.46
C GLY A 57 -4.91 -8.48 -1.96
N LEU A 58 -5.93 -7.85 -2.54
CA LEU A 58 -6.14 -7.80 -4.00
C LEU A 58 -5.57 -6.54 -4.64
N GLY A 59 -5.08 -5.58 -3.85
CA GLY A 59 -4.59 -4.30 -4.32
C GLY A 59 -5.70 -3.39 -4.87
N VAL A 60 -6.95 -3.60 -4.43
CA VAL A 60 -8.05 -2.69 -4.74
C VAL A 60 -7.83 -1.39 -3.97
N LYS A 61 -7.75 -0.27 -4.68
CA LYS A 61 -7.50 1.02 -4.02
C LYS A 61 -8.64 1.40 -3.07
N ASP A 62 -8.30 1.73 -1.81
CA ASP A 62 -9.27 2.32 -0.88
C ASP A 62 -9.66 3.71 -1.39
N ILE A 63 -10.94 3.88 -1.67
CA ILE A 63 -11.47 5.10 -2.28
C ILE A 63 -11.36 6.32 -1.35
N ARG A 64 -11.32 6.13 -0.02
CA ARG A 64 -11.12 7.20 0.97
C ARG A 64 -9.68 7.71 0.91
N VAL A 65 -8.73 6.78 0.96
CA VAL A 65 -7.30 7.07 0.85
C VAL A 65 -7.00 7.73 -0.48
N MET A 66 -7.58 7.22 -1.57
CA MET A 66 -7.45 7.80 -2.91
C MET A 66 -7.98 9.24 -2.96
N ASN A 67 -9.14 9.51 -2.36
CA ASN A 67 -9.71 10.86 -2.33
C ASN A 67 -8.80 11.84 -1.59
N VAL A 68 -8.28 11.46 -0.41
CA VAL A 68 -7.36 12.31 0.36
C VAL A 68 -6.06 12.56 -0.42
N SER A 69 -5.50 11.52 -1.05
CA SER A 69 -4.27 11.63 -1.85
C SER A 69 -4.45 12.55 -3.07
N LEU A 70 -5.60 12.48 -3.74
CA LEU A 70 -5.93 13.35 -4.88
C LEU A 70 -6.14 14.80 -4.44
N LEU A 71 -6.79 15.03 -3.29
CA LEU A 71 -6.98 16.37 -2.75
C LEU A 71 -5.66 16.96 -2.23
N ALA A 72 -4.75 16.15 -1.70
CA ALA A 72 -3.43 16.60 -1.26
C ALA A 72 -2.60 17.20 -2.40
N LYS A 73 -2.85 16.79 -3.67
CA LYS A 73 -2.25 17.42 -4.84
C LYS A 73 -2.56 18.93 -4.93
N TRP A 74 -3.77 19.35 -4.55
CA TRP A 74 -4.11 20.78 -4.53
C TRP A 74 -3.36 21.53 -3.46
N ARG A 75 -3.17 20.91 -2.29
CA ARG A 75 -2.36 21.49 -1.21
C ARG A 75 -0.90 21.64 -1.62
N TRP A 76 -0.35 20.62 -2.30
CA TRP A 76 0.99 20.72 -2.90
C TRP A 76 1.07 21.84 -3.94
N ARG A 77 0.13 21.91 -4.86
CA ARG A 77 0.10 22.96 -5.90
C ARG A 77 -0.05 24.38 -5.33
N LEU A 78 -0.60 24.54 -4.13
CA LEU A 78 -0.57 25.85 -3.43
C LEU A 78 0.83 26.22 -2.99
N LEU A 79 1.63 25.26 -2.56
CA LEU A 79 3.02 25.45 -2.13
C LEU A 79 3.97 25.64 -3.30
N ASP A 80 3.73 24.91 -4.39
CA ASP A 80 4.53 24.97 -5.60
C ASP A 80 4.45 26.39 -6.21
N GLY A 81 5.61 26.98 -6.53
CA GLY A 81 5.74 28.35 -7.05
C GLY A 81 5.08 28.61 -8.40
N GLU A 82 4.36 27.61 -8.97
CA GLU A 82 3.66 27.71 -10.22
C GLU A 82 2.63 28.85 -10.22
N LYS A 83 2.78 29.82 -11.13
CA LYS A 83 1.82 30.92 -11.30
C LYS A 83 0.54 30.39 -11.94
N ALA A 84 -0.59 30.57 -11.27
CA ALA A 84 -1.89 30.11 -11.77
C ALA A 84 -3.02 31.01 -11.28
N LEU A 85 -3.91 31.41 -12.18
CA LEU A 85 -5.04 32.32 -11.93
C LEU A 85 -5.89 31.89 -10.71
N TRP A 86 -6.09 30.59 -10.52
CA TRP A 86 -6.87 30.09 -9.38
C TRP A 86 -6.16 30.33 -8.03
N LYS A 87 -4.83 30.39 -7.99
CA LYS A 87 -4.05 30.77 -6.78
C LYS A 87 -4.28 32.23 -6.45
N ASP A 88 -4.17 33.10 -7.43
CA ASP A 88 -4.37 34.53 -7.26
C ASP A 88 -5.77 34.82 -6.67
N VAL A 89 -6.79 34.10 -7.16
CA VAL A 89 -8.16 34.18 -6.64
C VAL A 89 -8.25 33.73 -5.19
N ILE A 90 -7.55 32.65 -4.81
CA ILE A 90 -7.51 32.16 -3.43
C ILE A 90 -6.78 33.15 -2.52
N GLU A 91 -5.66 33.69 -2.95
CA GLU A 91 -4.87 34.66 -2.17
C GLU A 91 -5.64 35.97 -1.95
N VAL A 92 -6.31 36.48 -2.96
CA VAL A 92 -7.19 37.65 -2.83
C VAL A 92 -8.35 37.39 -1.86
N LYS A 93 -8.89 36.19 -1.89
CA LYS A 93 -10.07 35.84 -1.08
C LYS A 93 -9.77 35.48 0.36
N TYR A 94 -8.64 34.80 0.62
CA TYR A 94 -8.32 34.22 1.92
C TYR A 94 -7.02 34.78 2.52
N GLY A 95 -6.31 35.64 1.82
CA GLY A 95 -5.01 36.21 2.23
C GLY A 95 -3.82 35.33 1.82
N PRO A 96 -2.59 35.78 2.06
CA PRO A 96 -1.36 35.02 1.78
C PRO A 96 -1.24 33.84 2.74
N CYS A 97 -2.06 32.82 2.52
CA CYS A 97 -2.30 31.70 3.44
C CYS A 97 -1.35 30.51 3.26
N VAL A 98 -0.44 30.58 2.27
CA VAL A 98 0.28 29.38 1.80
C VAL A 98 1.31 28.87 2.80
N GLY A 99 2.00 29.77 3.52
CA GLY A 99 2.99 29.39 4.55
C GLY A 99 2.38 29.11 5.93
N ALA A 100 1.42 29.93 6.35
CA ALA A 100 0.82 29.88 7.69
C ALA A 100 0.01 28.59 7.95
N SER A 101 -0.52 27.97 6.92
CA SER A 101 -1.32 26.74 7.02
C SER A 101 -0.48 25.48 7.32
N LEU A 102 0.85 25.55 7.15
CA LEU A 102 1.76 24.44 7.49
C LEU A 102 2.22 24.47 8.95
N GLU A 103 2.12 25.60 9.62
CA GLU A 103 2.64 25.79 10.99
C GLU A 103 1.72 25.28 12.10
N GLY A 104 0.60 24.59 11.77
CA GLY A 104 -0.21 23.87 12.76
C GLY A 104 -0.91 24.74 13.79
N GLY A 105 -1.06 26.03 13.56
CA GLY A 105 -1.80 26.94 14.42
C GLY A 105 -3.32 26.75 14.26
N ASN A 106 -4.08 26.96 15.32
CA ASN A 106 -5.54 27.08 15.30
C ASN A 106 -5.95 28.19 14.32
N THR A 107 -6.07 27.85 13.04
CA THR A 107 -6.49 28.80 12.02
C THR A 107 -7.97 29.12 12.23
N VAL A 108 -8.21 30.31 12.74
CA VAL A 108 -9.56 30.88 12.80
C VAL A 108 -9.99 31.21 11.37
N TRP A 109 -10.80 30.34 10.80
CA TRP A 109 -11.28 30.51 9.43
C TRP A 109 -12.17 31.74 9.30
N PRO A 110 -12.01 32.54 8.23
CA PRO A 110 -12.98 33.59 7.93
C PRO A 110 -14.39 32.99 7.81
N ARG A 111 -15.41 33.66 8.33
CA ARG A 111 -16.80 33.18 8.28
C ARG A 111 -17.27 32.82 6.87
N HIS A 112 -16.72 33.47 5.85
CA HIS A 112 -17.02 33.26 4.42
C HIS A 112 -16.12 32.20 3.75
N ALA A 113 -15.28 31.48 4.48
CA ALA A 113 -14.44 30.45 3.89
C ALA A 113 -15.29 29.28 3.33
N SER A 114 -15.04 28.90 2.07
CA SER A 114 -15.76 27.84 1.40
C SER A 114 -15.51 26.48 2.08
N SER A 115 -16.47 25.57 1.97
CA SER A 115 -16.33 24.21 2.47
C SER A 115 -15.11 23.51 1.84
N TRP A 116 -14.87 23.70 0.56
CA TRP A 116 -13.72 23.15 -0.14
C TRP A 116 -12.40 23.63 0.47
N TRP A 117 -12.26 24.93 0.73
CA TRP A 117 -11.06 25.49 1.35
C TRP A 117 -10.81 24.94 2.76
N LYS A 118 -11.86 24.88 3.57
CA LYS A 118 -11.79 24.29 4.93
C LYS A 118 -11.36 22.82 4.90
N GLU A 119 -11.93 22.04 3.99
CA GLU A 119 -11.63 20.61 3.86
C GLU A 119 -10.21 20.38 3.31
N LEU A 120 -9.73 21.21 2.38
CA LEU A 120 -8.37 21.13 1.85
C LEU A 120 -7.32 21.33 2.96
N ASN A 121 -7.56 22.26 3.87
CA ASN A 121 -6.65 22.52 4.98
C ASN A 121 -6.72 21.46 6.09
N LYS A 122 -7.86 20.77 6.23
CA LYS A 122 -8.02 19.64 7.17
C LYS A 122 -7.47 18.30 6.66
N LEU A 123 -7.01 18.22 5.43
CA LEU A 123 -6.48 16.97 4.85
C LEU A 123 -5.26 16.42 5.61
N GLY A 124 -4.51 17.28 6.28
CA GLY A 124 -3.37 16.87 7.10
C GLY A 124 -3.73 16.02 8.32
N ASP A 125 -5.01 16.05 8.74
CA ASP A 125 -5.48 15.39 9.95
C ASP A 125 -6.05 13.98 9.69
N PHE A 126 -5.87 13.44 8.49
CA PHE A 126 -6.30 12.08 8.17
C PHE A 126 -5.61 11.07 9.10
N GLY A 127 -6.40 10.31 9.85
CA GLY A 127 -5.87 9.39 10.86
C GLY A 127 -5.33 10.05 12.14
N GLY A 128 -5.62 11.36 12.37
CA GLY A 128 -5.18 12.10 13.56
C GLY A 128 -3.71 12.52 13.56
N VAL A 129 -3.02 12.40 12.43
CA VAL A 129 -1.60 12.76 12.27
C VAL A 129 -1.46 13.81 11.18
N GLY A 130 -0.71 14.86 11.42
CA GLY A 130 -0.36 15.89 10.44
C GLY A 130 0.55 15.38 9.31
N TRP A 131 0.17 14.27 8.68
CA TRP A 131 0.97 13.48 7.74
C TRP A 131 1.53 14.30 6.57
N PHE A 132 0.74 15.23 6.03
CA PHE A 132 1.17 16.03 4.89
C PHE A 132 2.32 16.97 5.28
N ASN A 133 2.20 17.61 6.44
CA ASN A 133 3.20 18.57 6.93
C ASN A 133 4.50 17.88 7.35
N SER A 134 4.46 16.60 7.74
CA SER A 134 5.67 15.83 8.05
C SER A 134 6.48 15.45 6.81
N GLU A 135 5.82 15.36 5.65
CA GLU A 135 6.45 14.96 4.40
C GLU A 135 6.84 16.14 3.49
N VAL A 136 6.41 17.36 3.84
CA VAL A 136 6.75 18.57 3.11
C VAL A 136 7.83 19.34 3.87
N PHE A 137 8.88 19.74 3.17
CA PHE A 137 9.93 20.59 3.74
C PHE A 137 10.40 21.63 2.74
N TRP A 138 10.89 22.73 3.27
CA TRP A 138 11.47 23.78 2.46
C TRP A 138 12.93 23.44 2.15
N MET A 139 13.32 23.48 0.90
CA MET A 139 14.69 23.25 0.44
C MET A 139 15.27 24.59 -0.01
N VAL A 140 16.32 24.99 0.65
CA VAL A 140 17.08 26.20 0.32
C VAL A 140 18.01 25.86 -0.83
N GLY A 141 17.87 26.62 -1.91
CA GLY A 141 18.76 26.57 -3.06
C GLY A 141 19.80 27.68 -3.02
N ASP A 142 19.50 28.82 -3.64
CA ASP A 142 20.33 30.03 -3.61
C ASP A 142 20.11 30.86 -2.33
N GLY A 143 19.03 30.60 -1.60
CA GLY A 143 18.67 31.30 -0.34
C GLY A 143 18.09 32.68 -0.54
N MET A 144 17.76 33.10 -1.76
CA MET A 144 17.29 34.46 -2.04
C MET A 144 15.80 34.66 -1.75
N ASN A 145 15.05 33.56 -1.59
CA ASN A 145 13.62 33.59 -1.27
C ASN A 145 13.31 33.15 0.16
N THR A 146 14.32 32.73 0.94
CA THR A 146 14.15 32.17 2.28
C THR A 146 14.60 33.19 3.34
N SER A 147 13.69 33.65 4.22
CA SER A 147 14.08 34.46 5.40
C SER A 147 14.88 33.58 6.37
N PHE A 148 16.07 34.05 6.76
CA PHE A 148 16.97 33.30 7.64
C PHE A 148 16.34 32.99 8.99
N TRP A 149 15.71 33.98 9.62
CA TRP A 149 15.17 33.86 10.97
C TRP A 149 13.71 33.36 11.02
N ASN A 150 12.89 33.77 10.06
CA ASN A 150 11.42 33.68 10.18
C ASN A 150 10.82 32.43 9.51
N VAL A 151 11.52 31.85 8.54
CA VAL A 151 11.06 30.64 7.83
C VAL A 151 11.65 29.39 8.47
N ARG A 152 10.86 28.32 8.56
CA ARG A 152 11.33 26.99 8.97
C ARG A 152 12.00 26.30 7.77
N TRP A 153 13.26 26.58 7.54
CA TRP A 153 14.02 25.98 6.46
C TRP A 153 15.01 24.90 6.95
N ARG A 154 15.22 24.83 8.30
CA ARG A 154 16.05 23.83 8.93
C ARG A 154 15.50 23.42 10.29
N GLY A 155 15.62 22.14 10.64
CA GLY A 155 15.12 21.61 11.90
C GLY A 155 13.59 21.61 12.01
N GLU A 156 13.09 21.55 13.24
CA GLU A 156 11.64 21.52 13.52
C GLU A 156 11.02 22.90 13.68
N ARG A 157 11.82 23.92 13.97
CA ARG A 157 11.37 25.31 14.24
C ARG A 157 12.20 26.31 13.45
N CYS A 158 11.66 27.52 13.23
CA CYS A 158 12.44 28.62 12.66
C CYS A 158 13.48 29.11 13.67
N PHE A 159 14.61 29.62 13.19
CA PHE A 159 15.71 30.05 14.05
C PHE A 159 15.35 31.18 15.01
N ARG A 160 14.39 32.02 14.68
CA ARG A 160 13.82 33.00 15.60
C ARG A 160 13.31 32.39 16.89
N LEU A 161 12.70 31.18 16.82
CA LEU A 161 12.17 30.49 18.00
C LEU A 161 13.23 29.62 18.69
N THR A 162 14.21 29.11 17.94
CA THR A 162 15.28 28.26 18.47
C THR A 162 16.34 29.10 19.14
N TYR A 163 16.69 30.27 18.55
CA TYR A 163 17.73 31.21 19.03
C TYR A 163 17.13 32.61 19.25
N PRO A 164 16.15 32.81 20.14
CA PRO A 164 15.44 34.07 20.31
C PRO A 164 16.37 35.20 20.76
N ARG A 165 17.41 34.86 21.49
CA ARG A 165 18.38 35.84 21.95
C ARG A 165 19.24 36.39 20.80
N LEU A 166 19.80 35.49 19.97
CA LEU A 166 20.56 35.89 18.78
C LEU A 166 19.70 36.73 17.82
N PHE A 167 18.43 36.30 17.60
CA PHE A 167 17.47 37.07 16.80
C PHE A 167 17.28 38.50 17.37
N SER A 168 17.15 38.65 18.70
CA SER A 168 16.89 39.96 19.32
C SER A 168 18.00 40.97 19.10
N ILE A 169 19.26 40.50 19.05
CA ILE A 169 20.47 41.33 18.87
C ILE A 169 20.97 41.40 17.43
N SER A 170 20.37 40.64 16.51
CA SER A 170 20.71 40.68 15.09
C SER A 170 20.24 41.97 14.43
N ASN A 171 21.10 42.57 13.59
CA ASN A 171 20.73 43.65 12.69
C ASN A 171 20.11 43.11 11.36
N GLN A 172 20.18 41.80 11.14
CA GLN A 172 19.75 41.11 9.92
C GLN A 172 18.43 40.34 10.13
N LYS A 173 17.45 40.93 10.86
CA LYS A 173 16.20 40.25 11.22
C LYS A 173 15.37 39.79 10.03
N GLU A 174 15.38 40.56 8.94
CA GLU A 174 14.62 40.31 7.71
C GLU A 174 15.50 39.79 6.58
N ALA A 175 16.80 39.54 6.83
CA ALA A 175 17.74 39.09 5.81
C ALA A 175 17.37 37.68 5.30
N LYS A 176 17.68 37.47 4.04
CA LYS A 176 17.55 36.17 3.37
C LYS A 176 18.75 35.27 3.68
N VAL A 177 18.57 33.98 3.56
CA VAL A 177 19.62 32.97 3.78
C VAL A 177 20.83 33.26 2.88
N GLY A 178 20.59 33.60 1.61
CA GLY A 178 21.63 33.94 0.64
C GLY A 178 22.37 35.27 0.93
N GLU A 179 21.75 36.16 1.70
CA GLU A 179 22.39 37.44 2.14
C GLU A 179 23.27 37.24 3.37
N VAL A 180 22.90 36.30 4.26
CA VAL A 180 23.68 35.95 5.44
C VAL A 180 24.83 35.01 5.11
N GLY A 181 24.60 34.10 4.15
CA GLY A 181 25.59 33.15 3.62
C GLY A 181 26.28 33.71 2.39
N MET A 182 27.50 34.24 2.52
CA MET A 182 28.28 34.82 1.43
C MET A 182 29.11 33.77 0.69
N VAL A 183 29.17 33.84 -0.63
CA VAL A 183 30.07 33.02 -1.46
C VAL A 183 31.48 33.64 -1.39
N THR A 184 32.45 32.84 -0.95
CA THR A 184 33.86 33.18 -0.96
C THR A 184 34.63 32.23 -1.86
N GLU A 185 35.90 32.52 -2.19
CA GLU A 185 36.76 31.63 -2.97
C GLU A 185 37.00 30.27 -2.31
N LEU A 186 36.87 30.20 -0.96
CA LEU A 186 37.05 28.99 -0.14
C LEU A 186 35.73 28.22 0.12
N GLY A 187 34.60 28.75 -0.39
CA GLY A 187 33.25 28.20 -0.15
C GLY A 187 32.29 29.28 0.33
N ARG A 188 31.20 28.88 0.97
CA ARG A 188 30.24 29.83 1.56
C ARG A 188 30.50 29.97 3.05
N GLU A 189 30.58 31.21 3.50
CA GLU A 189 30.75 31.58 4.90
C GLU A 189 29.53 32.33 5.42
N TRP A 190 29.18 32.10 6.69
CA TRP A 190 28.07 32.76 7.35
C TRP A 190 28.55 34.06 7.96
N ARG A 191 27.96 35.20 7.56
CA ARG A 191 28.30 36.52 8.05
C ARG A 191 27.15 37.15 8.83
N PHE A 192 27.28 37.12 10.16
CA PHE A 192 26.30 37.72 11.06
C PHE A 192 26.72 39.15 11.45
N ILE A 193 25.75 40.05 11.48
CA ILE A 193 25.92 41.44 11.89
C ILE A 193 25.10 41.65 13.16
N TRP A 194 25.81 41.91 14.25
CA TRP A 194 25.22 42.09 15.57
C TRP A 194 25.18 43.58 15.94
N ARG A 195 24.19 43.96 16.76
CA ARG A 195 24.03 45.35 17.26
C ARG A 195 25.14 45.79 18.22
N ARG A 196 25.83 44.84 18.86
CA ARG A 196 26.96 45.01 19.77
C ARG A 196 27.81 43.75 19.78
N HIS A 197 28.97 43.79 20.44
CA HIS A 197 29.75 42.58 20.69
C HIS A 197 28.94 41.56 21.51
N LEU A 198 29.12 40.28 21.18
CA LEU A 198 28.48 39.19 21.90
C LEU A 198 29.12 39.02 23.28
N PHE A 199 28.31 38.59 24.24
CA PHE A 199 28.81 38.08 25.51
C PHE A 199 29.27 36.62 25.33
N VAL A 200 30.13 36.12 26.22
CA VAL A 200 30.67 34.75 26.16
C VAL A 200 29.56 33.69 25.99
N TRP A 201 28.49 33.78 26.76
CA TRP A 201 27.35 32.86 26.64
C TRP A 201 26.52 33.06 25.35
N GLU A 202 26.55 34.22 24.71
CA GLU A 202 25.94 34.44 23.38
C GLU A 202 26.82 33.86 22.27
N GLU A 203 28.16 33.82 22.47
CA GLU A 203 29.09 33.13 21.56
C GLU A 203 28.86 31.61 21.56
N GLU A 204 28.54 31.03 22.71
CA GLU A 204 28.14 29.58 22.79
C GLU A 204 26.87 29.33 21.98
N LEU A 205 25.86 30.20 22.02
CA LEU A 205 24.66 30.09 21.20
C LEU A 205 24.97 30.25 19.71
N LEU A 206 25.92 31.10 19.36
CA LEU A 206 26.38 31.26 17.98
C LEU A 206 27.10 30.00 17.50
N LEU A 207 27.92 29.37 18.31
CA LEU A 207 28.57 28.09 17.98
C LEU A 207 27.52 27.00 17.69
N SER A 208 26.50 26.88 18.55
CA SER A 208 25.39 25.96 18.33
C SER A 208 24.63 26.24 17.02
N LEU A 209 24.38 27.52 16.71
CA LEU A 209 23.79 27.91 15.42
C LEU A 209 24.70 27.52 14.24
N MET A 210 26.02 27.70 14.37
CA MET A 210 26.98 27.32 13.33
C MET A 210 27.03 25.80 13.11
N GLU A 211 26.90 25.00 14.17
CA GLU A 211 26.79 23.55 14.08
C GLU A 211 25.51 23.12 13.30
N ASP A 212 24.38 23.76 13.60
CA ASP A 212 23.14 23.53 12.85
C ASP A 212 23.31 23.89 11.37
N LEU A 213 24.14 24.87 11.03
CA LEU A 213 24.39 25.31 9.66
C LEU A 213 25.47 24.51 8.93
N ALA A 214 26.32 23.78 9.64
CA ALA A 214 27.51 23.12 9.08
C ALA A 214 27.19 22.08 8.00
N SER A 215 26.05 21.37 8.11
CA SER A 215 25.66 20.33 7.15
C SER A 215 24.79 20.84 6.01
N MET A 216 24.78 22.15 5.75
CA MET A 216 24.00 22.73 4.66
C MET A 216 24.69 22.55 3.31
N SER A 217 23.98 21.96 2.35
CA SER A 217 24.38 21.94 0.95
C SER A 217 23.71 23.09 0.20
N TRP A 218 24.50 23.84 -0.53
CA TRP A 218 24.04 24.95 -1.34
C TRP A 218 23.88 24.50 -2.80
N SER A 219 22.85 25.04 -3.47
CA SER A 219 22.70 24.88 -4.91
C SER A 219 22.49 26.24 -5.58
N ASN A 220 22.67 26.31 -6.89
CA ASN A 220 22.34 27.51 -7.67
C ASN A 220 20.90 27.51 -8.18
N GLN A 221 20.05 26.61 -7.66
CA GLN A 221 18.63 26.55 -8.00
C GLN A 221 17.84 27.46 -7.07
N ASP A 222 16.66 27.84 -7.48
CA ASP A 222 15.74 28.61 -6.63
C ASP A 222 15.31 27.79 -5.41
N ASP A 223 15.02 28.49 -4.32
CA ASP A 223 14.44 27.91 -3.11
C ASP A 223 13.05 27.33 -3.44
N SER A 224 12.77 26.11 -2.97
CA SER A 224 11.54 25.42 -3.33
C SER A 224 11.01 24.49 -2.25
N TRP A 225 9.72 24.22 -2.27
CA TRP A 225 9.12 23.15 -1.50
C TRP A 225 9.51 21.79 -2.05
N SER A 226 9.83 20.87 -1.18
CA SER A 226 10.24 19.51 -1.52
C SER A 226 9.38 18.47 -0.83
N TRP A 227 9.12 17.38 -1.55
CA TRP A 227 8.36 16.24 -1.07
C TRP A 227 9.29 15.09 -0.69
N ARG A 228 9.22 14.65 0.56
CA ARG A 228 10.18 13.67 1.11
C ARG A 228 10.05 12.27 0.53
N LEU A 229 8.83 11.87 0.13
CA LEU A 229 8.50 10.49 -0.26
C LEU A 229 8.90 10.12 -1.69
N GLU A 230 9.48 11.05 -2.45
CA GLU A 230 9.95 10.80 -3.83
C GLU A 230 11.40 11.26 -3.98
N GLU A 231 12.19 10.50 -4.73
CA GLU A 231 13.57 10.88 -5.08
C GLU A 231 13.63 12.16 -5.91
N SER A 232 12.63 12.37 -6.78
CA SER A 232 12.45 13.58 -7.58
C SER A 232 12.14 14.83 -6.75
N ARG A 233 11.87 14.68 -5.45
CA ARG A 233 11.43 15.75 -4.53
C ARG A 233 10.10 16.42 -4.93
N VAL A 234 9.41 15.89 -5.91
CA VAL A 234 8.11 16.40 -6.39
C VAL A 234 6.98 15.51 -5.88
N PHE A 235 5.86 16.12 -5.49
CA PHE A 235 4.70 15.39 -5.00
C PHE A 235 4.13 14.43 -6.06
N SER A 236 3.86 13.20 -5.66
CA SER A 236 3.05 12.26 -6.43
C SER A 236 1.84 11.77 -5.64
N VAL A 237 0.71 11.59 -6.32
CA VAL A 237 -0.49 10.99 -5.72
C VAL A 237 -0.23 9.56 -5.28
N LYS A 238 0.70 8.86 -5.96
CA LYS A 238 1.09 7.49 -5.65
C LYS A 238 1.78 7.43 -4.29
N SER A 239 2.83 8.23 -4.07
CA SER A 239 3.57 8.23 -2.79
C SER A 239 2.70 8.71 -1.62
N ALA A 240 1.83 9.70 -1.86
CA ALA A 240 0.84 10.13 -0.88
C ALA A 240 -0.15 9.01 -0.52
N TYR A 241 -0.62 8.26 -1.51
CA TYR A 241 -1.50 7.11 -1.29
C TYR A 241 -0.79 6.01 -0.46
N GLU A 242 0.43 5.65 -0.83
CA GLU A 242 1.21 4.62 -0.14
C GLU A 242 1.49 4.99 1.32
N LYS A 243 1.81 6.26 1.59
CA LYS A 243 1.96 6.77 2.96
C LYS A 243 0.67 6.67 3.76
N LEU A 244 -0.44 7.13 3.20
CA LEU A 244 -1.75 7.10 3.86
C LEU A 244 -2.28 5.68 4.05
N GLU A 245 -2.06 4.80 3.08
CA GLU A 245 -2.37 3.36 3.19
C GLU A 245 -1.64 2.75 4.39
N GLY A 246 -0.35 3.07 4.57
CA GLY A 246 0.45 2.62 5.73
C GLY A 246 -0.07 3.13 7.08
N LEU A 247 -0.76 4.28 7.12
CA LEU A 247 -1.37 4.79 8.35
C LEU A 247 -2.72 4.14 8.69
N VAL A 248 -3.43 3.64 7.67
CA VAL A 248 -4.74 2.98 7.84
C VAL A 248 -4.59 1.48 8.09
N VAL A 249 -3.59 0.86 7.48
CA VAL A 249 -3.29 -0.58 7.63
C VAL A 249 -2.34 -0.75 8.81
N THR A 250 -2.90 -1.00 9.99
CA THR A 250 -2.14 -1.09 11.25
C THR A 250 -1.51 -2.44 11.51
N ASP A 251 -1.93 -3.51 10.84
CA ASP A 251 -1.46 -4.87 11.12
C ASP A 251 -0.75 -5.49 9.91
N ASP A 252 0.55 -5.61 10.01
CA ASP A 252 1.34 -6.48 9.14
C ASP A 252 1.19 -7.93 9.67
N LEU A 253 0.07 -8.57 9.33
CA LEU A 253 -0.34 -9.89 9.80
C LEU A 253 0.54 -11.03 9.26
N TRP A 254 1.40 -10.76 8.28
CA TRP A 254 2.13 -11.76 7.54
C TRP A 254 3.65 -11.60 7.71
N GLY A 255 4.34 -12.70 7.97
CA GLY A 255 5.79 -12.75 7.92
C GLY A 255 6.34 -12.54 6.49
N GLU A 256 7.64 -12.36 6.37
CA GLU A 256 8.27 -12.12 5.05
C GLU A 256 8.14 -13.35 4.13
N GLU A 257 8.04 -14.55 4.69
CA GLU A 257 7.85 -15.78 3.93
C GLU A 257 6.44 -15.82 3.30
N GLU A 258 5.40 -15.55 4.09
CA GLU A 258 4.04 -15.49 3.57
C GLU A 258 3.85 -14.36 2.56
N LYS A 259 4.50 -13.22 2.76
CA LYS A 259 4.50 -12.11 1.78
C LYS A 259 5.07 -12.53 0.45
N ARG A 260 6.20 -13.30 0.45
CA ARG A 260 6.78 -13.87 -0.79
C ARG A 260 5.82 -14.84 -1.47
N VAL A 261 5.09 -15.66 -0.70
CA VAL A 261 4.09 -16.57 -1.28
C VAL A 261 3.00 -15.79 -1.99
N PHE A 262 2.48 -14.71 -1.38
CA PHE A 262 1.48 -13.86 -2.05
C PHE A 262 2.02 -13.18 -3.31
N GLU A 263 3.25 -12.65 -3.30
CA GLU A 263 3.87 -12.08 -4.50
C GLU A 263 3.93 -13.11 -5.63
N ASN A 264 4.48 -14.28 -5.34
CA ASN A 264 4.61 -15.38 -6.28
C ASN A 264 3.27 -15.88 -6.81
N LEU A 265 2.23 -15.89 -5.96
CA LEU A 265 0.88 -16.26 -6.36
C LEU A 265 0.34 -15.32 -7.44
N TRP A 266 0.50 -14.00 -7.27
CA TRP A 266 -0.02 -13.01 -8.21
C TRP A 266 0.79 -12.88 -9.50
N GLU A 267 2.05 -13.30 -9.51
CA GLU A 267 2.91 -13.34 -10.69
C GLU A 267 2.73 -14.62 -11.51
N ASN A 268 1.98 -15.60 -10.96
CA ASN A 268 1.80 -16.88 -11.62
C ASN A 268 0.89 -16.76 -12.86
N PRO A 269 1.22 -17.46 -13.97
CA PRO A 269 0.44 -17.41 -15.20
C PRO A 269 -0.89 -18.21 -15.17
N ALA A 270 -1.30 -18.73 -14.02
CA ALA A 270 -2.59 -19.43 -13.91
C ALA A 270 -3.79 -18.49 -14.20
N PRO A 271 -4.97 -19.02 -14.55
CA PRO A 271 -6.17 -18.22 -14.75
C PRO A 271 -6.52 -17.40 -13.50
N SER A 272 -6.90 -16.13 -13.69
CA SER A 272 -7.19 -15.20 -12.59
C SER A 272 -8.25 -15.73 -11.61
N LYS A 273 -9.18 -16.56 -12.09
CA LYS A 273 -10.19 -17.24 -11.26
C LYS A 273 -9.55 -18.19 -10.25
N VAL A 274 -8.53 -18.95 -10.70
CA VAL A 274 -7.80 -19.91 -9.87
C VAL A 274 -6.92 -19.19 -8.86
N VAL A 275 -6.15 -18.19 -9.32
CA VAL A 275 -5.31 -17.35 -8.45
C VAL A 275 -6.15 -16.68 -7.35
N ALA A 276 -7.30 -16.10 -7.70
CA ALA A 276 -8.21 -15.48 -6.74
C ALA A 276 -8.86 -16.51 -5.78
N PHE A 277 -9.07 -17.73 -6.22
CA PHE A 277 -9.54 -18.81 -5.36
C PHE A 277 -8.45 -19.22 -4.37
N VAL A 278 -7.23 -19.48 -4.83
CA VAL A 278 -6.11 -19.88 -3.98
C VAL A 278 -5.74 -18.75 -2.99
N TRP A 279 -5.81 -17.49 -3.40
CA TRP A 279 -5.72 -16.36 -2.48
C TRP A 279 -6.71 -16.50 -1.30
N LYS A 280 -7.98 -16.86 -1.56
CA LYS A 280 -8.96 -17.12 -0.49
C LYS A 280 -8.63 -18.36 0.34
N VAL A 281 -8.02 -19.37 -0.27
CA VAL A 281 -7.54 -20.57 0.45
C VAL A 281 -6.46 -20.19 1.46
N PHE A 282 -5.43 -19.44 1.06
CA PHE A 282 -4.39 -18.95 1.96
C PHE A 282 -4.95 -18.11 3.10
N LEU A 283 -5.96 -17.30 2.85
CA LEU A 283 -6.65 -16.53 3.89
C LEU A 283 -7.59 -17.36 4.77
N ASN A 284 -7.77 -18.66 4.50
CA ASN A 284 -8.82 -19.50 5.10
C ASN A 284 -10.22 -18.87 4.95
N ARG A 285 -10.54 -18.39 3.74
CA ARG A 285 -11.79 -17.68 3.43
C ARG A 285 -12.54 -18.36 2.28
N ILE A 286 -12.66 -19.69 2.37
CA ILE A 286 -13.43 -20.54 1.46
C ILE A 286 -14.54 -21.25 2.21
N PRO A 287 -15.63 -21.70 1.53
CA PRO A 287 -16.78 -22.33 2.15
C PRO A 287 -16.55 -23.82 2.50
N THR A 288 -15.55 -24.09 3.37
CA THR A 288 -15.45 -25.40 4.03
C THR A 288 -16.57 -25.55 5.05
N LYS A 289 -16.96 -26.77 5.40
CA LYS A 289 -18.00 -27.01 6.40
C LYS A 289 -17.68 -26.33 7.73
N ARG A 290 -16.42 -26.39 8.19
CA ARG A 290 -15.97 -25.66 9.36
C ARG A 290 -16.21 -24.15 9.24
N ASN A 291 -15.81 -23.54 8.13
CA ASN A 291 -16.00 -22.10 7.91
C ASN A 291 -17.47 -21.69 7.78
N LEU A 292 -18.31 -22.58 7.25
CA LEU A 292 -19.77 -22.36 7.17
C LEU A 292 -20.42 -22.49 8.55
N ALA A 293 -20.00 -23.45 9.37
CA ALA A 293 -20.46 -23.61 10.75
C ALA A 293 -20.08 -22.39 11.62
N LEU A 294 -18.82 -21.93 11.55
CA LEU A 294 -18.35 -20.73 12.25
C LEU A 294 -19.12 -19.45 11.87
N ARG A 295 -19.81 -19.44 10.73
CA ARG A 295 -20.63 -18.32 10.24
C ARG A 295 -22.13 -18.56 10.45
N SER A 296 -22.50 -19.63 11.14
CA SER A 296 -23.89 -20.02 11.38
C SER A 296 -24.69 -20.18 10.06
N VAL A 297 -24.03 -20.66 9.00
CA VAL A 297 -24.65 -20.95 7.70
C VAL A 297 -25.10 -22.41 7.65
N LEU A 298 -24.33 -23.32 8.27
CA LEU A 298 -24.74 -24.71 8.46
C LEU A 298 -25.68 -24.81 9.67
N PRO A 299 -26.77 -25.62 9.57
CA PRO A 299 -27.56 -25.98 10.71
C PRO A 299 -26.72 -26.61 11.82
N PRO A 300 -27.06 -26.43 13.11
CA PRO A 300 -26.29 -26.99 14.23
C PRO A 300 -26.19 -28.54 14.19
N ASP A 301 -27.18 -29.21 13.61
CA ASP A 301 -27.27 -30.64 13.53
C ASP A 301 -26.54 -31.25 12.30
N GLU A 302 -26.03 -30.38 11.40
CA GLU A 302 -25.34 -30.85 10.22
C GLU A 302 -23.90 -31.23 10.51
N SER A 303 -23.47 -32.41 10.06
CA SER A 303 -22.11 -32.89 10.26
C SER A 303 -21.07 -31.99 9.58
N ILE A 304 -20.07 -31.57 10.34
CA ILE A 304 -18.90 -30.81 9.84
C ILE A 304 -17.78 -31.71 9.32
N ALA A 305 -18.00 -33.04 9.29
CA ALA A 305 -17.03 -34.00 8.77
C ALA A 305 -16.69 -33.74 7.31
N CYS A 306 -15.43 -33.98 6.97
CA CYS A 306 -14.93 -33.86 5.59
C CYS A 306 -15.73 -34.76 4.63
N VAL A 307 -16.23 -34.19 3.57
CA VAL A 307 -17.04 -34.92 2.57
C VAL A 307 -16.22 -36.02 1.86
N MET A 308 -14.89 -35.82 1.76
CA MET A 308 -14.03 -36.77 1.04
C MET A 308 -13.74 -38.04 1.85
N CYS A 309 -13.33 -37.92 3.10
CA CYS A 309 -12.96 -39.06 3.98
C CYS A 309 -14.02 -39.41 5.02
N ASN A 310 -14.94 -38.54 5.36
CA ASN A 310 -15.99 -38.67 6.40
C ASN A 310 -15.46 -38.91 7.84
N THR A 311 -14.17 -38.75 8.11
CA THR A 311 -13.55 -39.10 9.39
C THR A 311 -13.23 -37.89 10.25
N VAL A 312 -12.75 -36.80 9.66
CA VAL A 312 -12.22 -35.60 10.36
C VAL A 312 -13.00 -34.38 9.93
N GLU A 313 -13.03 -33.36 10.79
CA GLU A 313 -13.61 -32.04 10.50
C GLU A 313 -13.05 -31.43 9.20
N GLU A 314 -13.93 -30.94 8.31
CA GLU A 314 -13.54 -30.32 7.06
C GLU A 314 -12.96 -28.91 7.29
N SER A 315 -11.67 -28.84 7.67
CA SER A 315 -10.88 -27.61 7.60
C SER A 315 -10.20 -27.49 6.23
N PHE A 316 -9.74 -26.27 5.88
CA PHE A 316 -8.99 -26.06 4.63
C PHE A 316 -7.65 -26.83 4.62
N ILE A 317 -6.96 -26.89 5.77
CA ILE A 317 -5.71 -27.65 5.91
C ILE A 317 -5.98 -29.14 5.71
N HIS A 318 -7.00 -29.69 6.39
CA HIS A 318 -7.36 -31.09 6.21
C HIS A 318 -7.70 -31.38 4.74
N LEU A 319 -8.59 -30.61 4.15
CA LEU A 319 -9.10 -30.84 2.79
C LEU A 319 -7.99 -30.86 1.74
N PHE A 320 -7.00 -29.99 1.84
CA PHE A 320 -5.96 -29.85 0.82
C PHE A 320 -4.65 -30.56 1.14
N LEU A 321 -4.37 -30.89 2.42
CA LEU A 321 -3.09 -31.49 2.84
C LEU A 321 -3.26 -32.85 3.48
N HIS A 322 -4.19 -33.00 4.43
CA HIS A 322 -4.20 -34.13 5.37
C HIS A 322 -5.39 -35.07 5.13
N CYS A 323 -6.27 -34.82 4.20
CA CYS A 323 -7.30 -35.78 3.78
C CYS A 323 -6.65 -36.91 3.01
N ASP A 324 -7.07 -38.18 3.25
CA ASP A 324 -6.52 -39.38 2.60
C ASP A 324 -6.43 -39.20 1.07
N LEU A 325 -7.49 -38.71 0.45
CA LEU A 325 -7.50 -38.43 -1.00
C LEU A 325 -6.43 -37.40 -1.38
N ALA A 326 -6.32 -36.30 -0.64
CA ALA A 326 -5.32 -35.29 -0.91
C ALA A 326 -3.89 -35.83 -0.73
N CYS A 327 -3.63 -36.58 0.34
CA CYS A 327 -2.35 -37.26 0.57
C CYS A 327 -1.94 -38.15 -0.59
N LEU A 328 -2.90 -38.99 -1.09
CA LEU A 328 -2.63 -39.86 -2.23
C LEU A 328 -2.35 -39.08 -3.52
N VAL A 329 -3.09 -38.00 -3.78
CA VAL A 329 -2.84 -37.15 -4.96
C VAL A 329 -1.46 -36.53 -4.87
N TRP A 330 -1.09 -35.92 -3.72
CA TRP A 330 0.23 -35.32 -3.52
C TRP A 330 1.36 -36.34 -3.64
N SER A 331 1.21 -37.52 -3.06
CA SER A 331 2.19 -38.62 -3.17
C SER A 331 2.46 -39.03 -4.62
N LYS A 332 1.40 -39.17 -5.43
CA LYS A 332 1.54 -39.52 -6.86
C LYS A 332 2.18 -38.38 -7.66
N LEU A 333 1.87 -37.13 -7.35
CA LEU A 333 2.51 -35.96 -7.98
C LEU A 333 3.97 -35.84 -7.59
N MET A 334 4.32 -36.07 -6.32
CA MET A 334 5.71 -36.08 -5.86
C MET A 334 6.51 -37.20 -6.54
N TRP A 335 5.91 -38.39 -6.69
CA TRP A 335 6.55 -39.48 -7.43
C TRP A 335 6.75 -39.15 -8.92
N TRP A 336 5.77 -38.53 -9.55
CA TRP A 336 5.88 -38.08 -10.95
C TRP A 336 6.98 -37.03 -11.17
N LEU A 337 7.16 -36.09 -10.24
CA LEU A 337 8.13 -34.99 -10.33
C LEU A 337 9.49 -35.34 -9.72
N ASP A 338 9.65 -36.57 -9.22
CA ASP A 338 10.85 -37.02 -8.48
C ASP A 338 11.26 -36.05 -7.35
N CYS A 339 10.27 -35.49 -6.64
CA CYS A 339 10.48 -34.59 -5.52
C CYS A 339 9.73 -35.08 -4.28
N TYR A 340 10.46 -35.40 -3.21
CA TYR A 340 9.88 -35.99 -2.01
C TYR A 340 10.11 -35.11 -0.79
N PHE A 341 9.07 -34.83 -0.07
CA PHE A 341 9.11 -34.17 1.23
C PHE A 341 7.96 -34.65 2.13
N ILE A 342 8.14 -34.46 3.44
CA ILE A 342 7.10 -34.79 4.42
C ILE A 342 5.99 -33.73 4.30
N THR A 343 4.72 -34.19 4.35
CA THR A 343 3.56 -33.28 4.27
C THR A 343 3.66 -32.17 5.33
N PRO A 344 3.76 -30.90 4.93
CA PRO A 344 3.95 -29.80 5.85
C PRO A 344 2.69 -29.47 6.67
N PRO A 345 2.82 -28.74 7.79
CA PRO A 345 1.71 -28.41 8.67
C PRO A 345 0.71 -27.40 8.07
N ASN A 346 1.12 -26.63 7.06
CA ASN A 346 0.29 -25.61 6.43
C ASN A 346 0.65 -25.41 4.95
N LEU A 347 -0.25 -24.73 4.23
CA LEU A 347 -0.13 -24.51 2.79
C LEU A 347 0.99 -23.54 2.39
N PHE A 348 1.39 -22.60 3.25
CA PHE A 348 2.51 -21.69 2.96
C PHE A 348 3.82 -22.47 2.90
N VAL A 349 4.07 -23.29 3.92
CA VAL A 349 5.25 -24.17 3.95
C VAL A 349 5.23 -25.16 2.80
N GLN A 350 4.05 -25.72 2.46
CA GLN A 350 3.94 -26.63 1.33
C GLN A 350 4.27 -25.94 -0.01
N TRP A 351 3.81 -24.71 -0.20
CA TRP A 351 4.16 -23.92 -1.39
C TRP A 351 5.66 -23.72 -1.52
N ASP A 352 6.34 -23.43 -0.42
CA ASP A 352 7.79 -23.23 -0.40
C ASP A 352 8.54 -24.56 -0.63
N CYS A 353 8.15 -25.64 0.04
CA CYS A 353 8.71 -26.98 -0.21
C CYS A 353 8.54 -27.42 -1.67
N TRP A 354 7.36 -27.15 -2.26
CA TRP A 354 7.06 -27.48 -3.66
C TRP A 354 7.92 -26.68 -4.65
N SER A 355 8.33 -25.51 -4.28
CA SER A 355 9.14 -24.60 -5.08
C SER A 355 10.63 -24.62 -4.70
N GLY A 356 10.99 -25.26 -3.60
CA GLY A 356 12.28 -25.16 -2.94
C GLY A 356 13.41 -25.79 -3.76
N GLY A 357 14.52 -25.04 -3.86
CA GLY A 357 15.75 -25.50 -4.52
C GLY A 357 15.82 -25.26 -6.02
N GLU A 358 14.72 -24.93 -6.69
CA GLU A 358 14.71 -24.69 -8.14
C GLU A 358 15.13 -23.25 -8.46
N THR A 359 16.14 -23.11 -9.31
CA THR A 359 16.69 -21.83 -9.75
C THR A 359 16.17 -21.38 -11.10
N ASN A 360 15.73 -22.33 -11.94
CA ASN A 360 15.17 -22.03 -13.24
C ASN A 360 13.75 -21.45 -13.11
N LYS A 361 13.59 -20.19 -13.48
CA LYS A 361 12.32 -19.47 -13.38
C LYS A 361 11.16 -20.13 -14.15
N ASN A 362 11.44 -20.81 -15.24
CA ASN A 362 10.39 -21.47 -16.05
C ASN A 362 9.93 -22.76 -15.39
N VAL A 363 10.86 -23.59 -14.91
CA VAL A 363 10.55 -24.79 -14.13
C VAL A 363 9.76 -24.42 -12.87
N LEU A 364 10.19 -23.41 -12.14
CA LEU A 364 9.53 -22.91 -10.96
C LEU A 364 8.08 -22.47 -11.24
N LYS A 365 7.83 -21.79 -12.37
CA LYS A 365 6.48 -21.44 -12.79
C LYS A 365 5.65 -22.71 -13.11
N GLY A 366 6.25 -23.71 -13.74
CA GLY A 366 5.61 -24.98 -14.02
C GLY A 366 5.19 -25.72 -12.74
N LEU A 367 6.12 -25.87 -11.78
CA LEU A 367 5.83 -26.49 -10.49
C LEU A 367 4.68 -25.76 -9.76
N ARG A 368 4.69 -24.43 -9.76
CA ARG A 368 3.60 -23.64 -9.18
C ARG A 368 2.26 -23.79 -9.91
N LEU A 369 2.27 -23.97 -11.24
CA LEU A 369 1.06 -24.28 -11.99
C LEU A 369 0.48 -25.64 -11.61
N ILE A 370 1.32 -26.65 -11.41
CA ILE A 370 0.91 -27.98 -10.95
C ILE A 370 0.28 -27.86 -9.55
N TRP A 371 0.91 -27.14 -8.64
CA TRP A 371 0.38 -26.90 -7.30
C TRP A 371 -1.00 -26.21 -7.35
N LEU A 372 -1.14 -25.15 -8.14
CA LEU A 372 -2.40 -24.41 -8.29
C LEU A 372 -3.51 -25.24 -8.91
N SER A 373 -3.18 -26.08 -9.90
CA SER A 373 -4.16 -27.00 -10.51
C SER A 373 -4.59 -28.07 -9.53
N THR A 374 -3.70 -28.54 -8.67
CA THR A 374 -4.01 -29.52 -7.61
C THR A 374 -5.02 -28.95 -6.61
N ILE A 375 -4.75 -27.77 -6.05
CA ILE A 375 -5.69 -27.11 -5.12
C ILE A 375 -7.05 -26.86 -5.80
N TRP A 376 -7.03 -26.43 -7.06
CA TRP A 376 -8.27 -26.18 -7.82
C TRP A 376 -9.08 -27.44 -8.06
N LEU A 377 -8.44 -28.55 -8.45
CA LEU A 377 -9.13 -29.82 -8.75
C LEU A 377 -9.58 -30.56 -7.50
N LEU A 378 -8.82 -30.52 -6.41
CA LEU A 378 -9.28 -31.04 -5.12
C LEU A 378 -10.55 -30.30 -4.65
N TRP A 379 -10.60 -28.96 -4.81
CA TRP A 379 -11.80 -28.20 -4.51
C TRP A 379 -12.96 -28.51 -5.42
N LYS A 380 -12.72 -28.69 -6.72
CA LYS A 380 -13.74 -29.09 -7.70
C LYS A 380 -14.30 -30.48 -7.38
N GLY A 381 -13.43 -31.44 -7.12
CA GLY A 381 -13.84 -32.82 -6.75
C GLY A 381 -14.68 -32.87 -5.48
N ARG A 382 -14.27 -32.05 -4.45
CA ARG A 382 -15.09 -31.88 -3.24
C ARG A 382 -16.48 -31.33 -3.55
N ASN A 383 -16.59 -30.34 -4.42
CA ASN A 383 -17.87 -29.75 -4.81
C ASN A 383 -18.70 -30.72 -5.66
N ASP A 384 -18.09 -31.46 -6.60
CA ASP A 384 -18.75 -32.46 -7.40
C ASP A 384 -19.35 -33.57 -6.53
N LYS A 385 -18.63 -33.95 -5.45
CA LYS A 385 -19.17 -34.94 -4.49
C LYS A 385 -20.37 -34.39 -3.71
N ILE A 386 -20.34 -33.11 -3.28
CA ILE A 386 -21.44 -32.50 -2.52
C ILE A 386 -22.69 -32.28 -3.40
N PHE A 387 -22.50 -31.67 -4.55
CA PHE A 387 -23.61 -31.15 -5.35
C PHE A 387 -24.10 -32.13 -6.43
N ASN A 388 -23.22 -33.01 -6.92
CA ASN A 388 -23.49 -33.91 -8.03
C ASN A 388 -23.42 -35.41 -7.63
N GLY A 389 -22.98 -35.72 -6.39
CA GLY A 389 -22.77 -37.09 -5.93
C GLY A 389 -21.64 -37.85 -6.65
N VAL A 390 -20.77 -37.13 -7.39
CA VAL A 390 -19.68 -37.73 -8.17
C VAL A 390 -18.46 -37.93 -7.32
N ASN A 391 -17.95 -39.17 -7.28
CA ASN A 391 -16.66 -39.48 -6.67
C ASN A 391 -15.58 -39.49 -7.76
N HIS A 392 -14.47 -38.83 -7.51
CA HIS A 392 -13.30 -38.83 -8.38
C HIS A 392 -12.27 -39.84 -7.86
N GLU A 393 -11.72 -40.64 -8.75
CA GLU A 393 -10.59 -41.51 -8.46
C GLU A 393 -9.28 -40.74 -8.46
N VAL A 394 -8.32 -41.16 -7.64
CA VAL A 394 -7.02 -40.49 -7.47
C VAL A 394 -6.27 -40.38 -8.79
N ASP A 395 -6.24 -41.46 -9.59
CA ASP A 395 -5.54 -41.48 -10.87
C ASP A 395 -6.16 -40.53 -11.89
N GLY A 396 -7.49 -40.50 -11.95
CA GLY A 396 -8.19 -39.53 -12.79
C GLY A 396 -7.91 -38.10 -12.44
N LEU A 397 -7.83 -37.77 -11.13
CA LEU A 397 -7.47 -36.43 -10.66
C LEU A 397 -6.03 -36.07 -11.03
N VAL A 398 -5.08 -37.00 -10.86
CA VAL A 398 -3.66 -36.75 -11.20
C VAL A 398 -3.50 -36.47 -12.69
N GLU A 399 -4.14 -37.27 -13.56
CA GLU A 399 -4.10 -37.02 -15.00
C GLU A 399 -4.78 -35.69 -15.39
N GLU A 400 -5.90 -35.32 -14.76
CA GLU A 400 -6.54 -34.01 -14.97
C GLU A 400 -5.62 -32.87 -14.53
N ILE A 401 -4.87 -33.03 -13.42
CA ILE A 401 -3.89 -32.06 -12.93
C ILE A 401 -2.76 -31.86 -13.96
N LYS A 402 -2.19 -32.93 -14.48
CA LYS A 402 -1.14 -32.87 -15.51
C LYS A 402 -1.62 -32.13 -16.75
N VAL A 403 -2.77 -32.53 -17.29
CA VAL A 403 -3.34 -31.89 -18.49
C VAL A 403 -3.67 -30.45 -18.26
N LEU A 404 -4.24 -30.10 -17.10
CA LEU A 404 -4.66 -28.74 -16.80
C LEU A 404 -3.47 -27.78 -16.61
N SER A 405 -2.45 -28.22 -15.87
CA SER A 405 -1.21 -27.45 -15.68
C SER A 405 -0.47 -27.22 -16.99
N TRP A 406 -0.35 -28.25 -17.82
CA TRP A 406 0.20 -28.16 -19.16
C TRP A 406 -0.54 -27.15 -20.06
N ARG A 407 -1.89 -27.22 -20.11
CA ARG A 407 -2.72 -26.27 -20.88
C ARG A 407 -2.51 -24.83 -20.42
N TRP A 408 -2.42 -24.58 -19.11
CA TRP A 408 -2.19 -23.23 -18.60
C TRP A 408 -0.78 -22.72 -18.96
N MET A 409 0.21 -23.60 -18.93
CA MET A 409 1.56 -23.26 -19.35
C MET A 409 1.60 -22.83 -20.81
N LEU A 410 1.07 -23.66 -21.72
CA LEU A 410 1.04 -23.35 -23.15
C LEU A 410 0.32 -22.05 -23.47
N HIS A 411 -0.80 -21.81 -22.83
CA HIS A 411 -1.66 -20.67 -23.15
C HIS A 411 -1.08 -19.33 -22.69
N ARG A 412 -0.18 -19.32 -21.72
CA ARG A 412 0.26 -18.08 -21.05
C ARG A 412 1.76 -17.81 -21.05
N MET A 413 2.60 -18.80 -21.31
CA MET A 413 4.05 -18.63 -21.20
C MET A 413 4.76 -18.35 -22.52
N SER A 414 4.04 -18.34 -23.67
CA SER A 414 4.62 -18.12 -25.03
C SER A 414 5.83 -19.03 -25.28
N ILE A 415 5.90 -20.19 -24.64
CA ILE A 415 6.98 -21.16 -24.84
C ILE A 415 6.69 -21.89 -26.14
N LEU A 416 7.74 -22.12 -26.94
CA LEU A 416 7.74 -23.03 -28.09
C LEU A 416 7.02 -24.33 -27.70
N VAL A 417 6.14 -24.82 -28.57
CA VAL A 417 5.24 -25.95 -28.33
C VAL A 417 5.92 -27.08 -27.56
N CYS A 418 5.61 -27.20 -26.25
CA CYS A 418 5.93 -28.34 -25.44
C CYS A 418 4.83 -29.37 -25.65
N LEU A 419 5.14 -30.53 -26.19
CA LEU A 419 4.17 -31.58 -26.33
C LEU A 419 3.85 -32.16 -24.97
N PHE A 420 2.62 -32.70 -24.82
CA PHE A 420 2.13 -33.20 -23.50
C PHE A 420 3.05 -34.28 -22.91
N TYR A 421 3.61 -35.14 -23.75
CA TYR A 421 4.57 -36.18 -23.31
C TYR A 421 5.92 -35.64 -22.83
N GLU A 422 6.28 -34.41 -23.24
CA GLU A 422 7.48 -33.72 -22.74
C GLU A 422 7.21 -33.01 -21.38
N TRP A 423 5.95 -32.79 -21.09
CA TRP A 423 5.48 -32.29 -19.81
C TRP A 423 5.34 -33.40 -18.77
N CYS A 424 4.90 -34.57 -19.21
CA CYS A 424 4.76 -35.80 -18.39
C CYS A 424 6.07 -36.54 -18.23
#